data_96bdc1d9129e2cc1bd89deb7902e4be6
#
_entry.id   96bdc1d9129e2cc1bd89deb7902e4be6
#
_cell.length_a   1.000
_cell.length_b   1.000
_cell.length_c   1.000
_cell.angle_alpha   90.00
_cell.angle_beta   90.00
_cell.angle_gamma   90.00
#
_symmetry.space_group_name_H-M   'P 1'
#
loop_
_entity.id
_entity.type
_entity.pdbx_description
1 polymer ?
#
loop_
_entity_poly.entity_id
_entity_poly.type
_entity_poly.pdbx_seq_one_letter_code
_entity_poly.pdbx_strand_id
1 'polypeptide(L)'
;MKIAILGTKGVPNNHGGFEQFAEYLSEHLAIEGHDVSVYSPHNHPYQQKKWKGVNIIHQYDPEGILGSTGQFIYDLNCILHIGKSKFDIVLQLGYTSSSIWGKLLPRKSIIVTNMDGLEWKRSKYSKLTQVFLKFAEALAISTSHFLISDSIGIQNYLKEKYDKQSEYIAYGANVFL
;
A
#
# COMPACT_ATOMS: atom_id res chain seq x y z
N MET A 1 7.97 -12.99 -11.72
CA MET A 1 6.58 -12.77 -11.26
C MET A 1 6.15 -11.37 -11.66
N LYS A 2 4.84 -11.14 -11.78
CA LYS A 2 4.27 -9.84 -12.08
C LYS A 2 3.69 -9.23 -10.79
N ILE A 3 4.26 -8.11 -10.33
CA ILE A 3 3.99 -7.54 -9.00
C ILE A 3 3.40 -6.14 -9.15
N ALA A 4 2.28 -5.87 -8.48
CA ALA A 4 1.69 -4.55 -8.35
C ALA A 4 1.94 -4.00 -6.94
N ILE A 5 2.34 -2.73 -6.84
CA ILE A 5 2.50 -2.00 -5.58
C ILE A 5 1.57 -0.79 -5.60
N LEU A 6 0.67 -0.69 -4.63
CA LEU A 6 -0.26 0.43 -4.45
C LEU A 6 -0.26 0.92 -2.99
N GLY A 7 -0.97 2.01 -2.71
CA GLY A 7 -1.02 2.63 -1.39
C GLY A 7 0.12 3.62 -1.15
N THR A 8 0.74 4.10 -2.22
CA THR A 8 1.77 5.15 -2.21
C THR A 8 1.32 6.37 -3.00
N LYS A 9 2.01 7.48 -2.80
CA LYS A 9 1.92 8.67 -3.67
C LYS A 9 2.84 8.58 -4.90
N GLY A 10 3.36 7.38 -5.18
CA GLY A 10 4.14 7.07 -6.38
C GLY A 10 5.64 7.04 -6.19
N VAL A 11 6.33 6.62 -7.25
CA VAL A 11 7.80 6.63 -7.36
C VAL A 11 8.22 7.40 -8.62
N PRO A 12 9.42 8.03 -8.63
CA PRO A 12 10.37 8.19 -7.53
C PRO A 12 9.82 8.97 -6.35
N ASN A 13 10.38 8.76 -5.16
CA ASN A 13 9.88 9.34 -3.93
C ASN A 13 9.88 10.88 -3.98
N ASN A 14 8.74 11.46 -3.65
CA ASN A 14 8.53 12.89 -3.51
C ASN A 14 7.68 13.25 -2.28
N HIS A 15 7.39 12.28 -1.39
CA HIS A 15 6.38 12.48 -0.36
C HIS A 15 6.78 11.97 1.03
N GLY A 16 7.06 10.69 1.21
CA GLY A 16 7.24 10.15 2.57
C GLY A 16 7.83 8.75 2.64
N GLY A 17 7.61 8.11 3.80
CA GLY A 17 8.22 6.82 4.12
C GLY A 17 7.74 5.66 3.26
N PHE A 18 6.44 5.60 2.93
CA PHE A 18 5.92 4.55 2.04
C PHE A 18 6.46 4.66 0.63
N GLU A 19 6.60 5.87 0.13
CA GLU A 19 7.19 6.13 -1.19
C GLU A 19 8.65 5.74 -1.23
N GLN A 20 9.41 6.05 -0.16
CA GLN A 20 10.80 5.62 -0.03
C GLN A 20 10.91 4.09 0.00
N PHE A 21 10.09 3.43 0.80
CA PHE A 21 10.06 1.97 0.84
C PHE A 21 9.69 1.38 -0.53
N ALA A 22 8.64 1.90 -1.18
CA ALA A 22 8.22 1.47 -2.50
C ALA A 22 9.30 1.66 -3.56
N GLU A 23 10.03 2.78 -3.49
CA GLU A 23 11.13 3.11 -4.40
C GLU A 23 12.24 2.06 -4.33
N TYR A 24 12.78 1.81 -3.14
CA TYR A 24 13.86 0.83 -2.96
C TYR A 24 13.40 -0.59 -3.26
N LEU A 25 12.23 -0.99 -2.77
CA LEU A 25 11.69 -2.33 -2.98
C LEU A 25 11.43 -2.60 -4.47
N SER A 26 10.78 -1.66 -5.16
CA SER A 26 10.42 -1.85 -6.57
C SER A 26 11.65 -1.91 -7.47
N GLU A 27 12.66 -1.06 -7.25
CA GLU A 27 13.94 -1.09 -7.96
C GLU A 27 14.65 -2.43 -7.73
N HIS A 28 14.76 -2.87 -6.47
CA HIS A 28 15.40 -4.16 -6.15
C HIS A 28 14.70 -5.34 -6.82
N LEU A 29 13.37 -5.42 -6.73
CA LEU A 29 12.60 -6.48 -7.36
C LEU A 29 12.72 -6.46 -8.90
N ALA A 30 12.84 -5.29 -9.51
CA ALA A 30 13.08 -5.18 -10.96
C ALA A 30 14.49 -5.69 -11.33
N ILE A 31 15.51 -5.41 -10.52
CA ILE A 31 16.88 -5.94 -10.69
C ILE A 31 16.87 -7.47 -10.58
N GLU A 32 16.08 -8.04 -9.65
CA GLU A 32 15.90 -9.50 -9.51
C GLU A 32 15.07 -10.13 -10.65
N GLY A 33 14.70 -9.36 -11.68
CA GLY A 33 14.04 -9.85 -12.90
C GLY A 33 12.51 -10.00 -12.75
N HIS A 34 11.88 -9.33 -11.80
CA HIS A 34 10.43 -9.28 -11.69
C HIS A 34 9.83 -8.15 -12.55
N ASP A 35 8.63 -8.37 -13.09
CA ASP A 35 7.85 -7.33 -13.79
C ASP A 35 7.06 -6.53 -12.74
N VAL A 36 7.67 -5.42 -12.28
CA VAL A 36 7.12 -4.61 -11.19
C VAL A 36 6.39 -3.39 -11.74
N SER A 37 5.21 -3.12 -11.20
CA SER A 37 4.41 -1.94 -11.50
C SER A 37 4.06 -1.21 -10.20
N VAL A 38 4.33 0.09 -10.13
CA VAL A 38 3.95 0.97 -9.02
C VAL A 38 2.86 1.92 -9.49
N TYR A 39 1.79 2.03 -8.68
CA TYR A 39 0.71 2.97 -8.93
C TYR A 39 1.08 4.35 -8.40
N SER A 40 0.89 5.36 -9.22
CA SER A 40 1.17 6.77 -8.93
C SER A 40 -0.06 7.62 -9.21
N PRO A 41 -0.31 8.70 -8.46
CA PRO A 41 -1.33 9.68 -8.81
C PRO A 41 -1.06 10.29 -10.19
N HIS A 42 -2.11 10.67 -10.90
CA HIS A 42 -2.00 11.28 -12.23
C HIS A 42 -1.22 12.61 -12.23
N ASN A 43 -1.20 13.32 -11.12
CA ASN A 43 -0.48 14.58 -10.91
C ASN A 43 0.90 14.41 -10.26
N HIS A 44 1.42 13.18 -10.16
CA HIS A 44 2.77 12.95 -9.68
C HIS A 44 3.79 13.69 -10.55
N PRO A 45 4.86 14.32 -9.98
CA PRO A 45 5.84 15.08 -10.76
C PRO A 45 6.53 14.27 -11.87
N TYR A 46 6.74 12.99 -11.63
CA TYR A 46 7.34 12.07 -12.60
C TYR A 46 6.25 11.46 -13.49
N GLN A 47 6.23 11.87 -14.78
CA GLN A 47 5.19 11.49 -15.73
C GLN A 47 5.61 10.39 -16.72
N GLN A 48 6.83 9.86 -16.60
CA GLN A 48 7.27 8.79 -17.50
C GLN A 48 6.66 7.45 -17.09
N LYS A 49 6.51 6.56 -18.07
CA LYS A 49 5.92 5.23 -17.88
C LYS A 49 6.85 4.22 -17.22
N LYS A 50 8.15 4.53 -17.13
CA LYS A 50 9.15 3.65 -16.53
C LYS A 50 10.14 4.45 -15.69
N TRP A 51 10.56 3.86 -14.58
CA TRP A 51 11.61 4.38 -13.72
C TRP A 51 12.49 3.20 -13.24
N LYS A 52 13.79 3.20 -13.55
CA LYS A 52 14.76 2.16 -13.15
C LYS A 52 14.26 0.71 -13.34
N GLY A 53 13.66 0.42 -14.48
CA GLY A 53 13.10 -0.92 -14.78
C GLY A 53 11.69 -1.16 -14.26
N VAL A 54 11.15 -0.30 -13.39
CA VAL A 54 9.81 -0.35 -12.80
C VAL A 54 8.80 0.32 -13.74
N ASN A 55 7.64 -0.29 -13.96
CA ASN A 55 6.54 0.32 -14.69
C ASN A 55 5.77 1.27 -13.75
N ILE A 56 5.48 2.50 -14.23
CA ILE A 56 4.69 3.47 -13.48
C ILE A 56 3.30 3.55 -14.11
N ILE A 57 2.27 3.31 -13.29
CA ILE A 57 0.87 3.33 -13.70
C ILE A 57 0.18 4.50 -13.03
N HIS A 58 -0.09 5.55 -13.81
CA HIS A 58 -0.77 6.73 -13.30
C HIS A 58 -2.28 6.49 -13.24
N GLN A 59 -2.89 6.79 -12.08
CA GLN A 59 -4.34 6.74 -11.87
C GLN A 59 -4.86 8.09 -11.39
N TYR A 60 -6.11 8.39 -11.72
CA TYR A 60 -6.74 9.63 -11.30
C TYR A 60 -6.89 9.69 -9.78
N ASP A 61 -6.36 10.76 -9.20
CA ASP A 61 -6.43 11.07 -7.76
C ASP A 61 -7.12 12.44 -7.58
N PRO A 62 -8.33 12.48 -7.03
CA PRO A 62 -9.03 13.72 -6.76
C PRO A 62 -8.66 14.40 -5.44
N GLU A 63 -7.56 14.02 -4.78
CA GLU A 63 -7.17 14.57 -3.47
C GLU A 63 -7.05 16.11 -3.49
N GLY A 64 -6.59 16.69 -4.59
CA GLY A 64 -6.51 18.15 -4.74
C GLY A 64 -7.87 18.88 -4.65
N ILE A 65 -8.98 18.17 -4.89
CA ILE A 65 -10.35 18.70 -4.83
C ILE A 65 -11.06 18.26 -3.56
N LEU A 66 -10.92 16.97 -3.20
CA LEU A 66 -11.67 16.32 -2.13
C LEU A 66 -10.86 16.17 -0.82
N GLY A 67 -9.63 16.66 -0.78
CA GLY A 67 -8.74 16.42 0.35
C GLY A 67 -8.50 14.92 0.58
N SER A 68 -8.26 14.51 1.82
CA SER A 68 -7.95 13.12 2.18
C SER A 68 -9.00 12.08 1.79
N THR A 69 -10.25 12.50 1.53
CA THR A 69 -11.29 11.58 1.03
C THR A 69 -11.04 11.17 -0.42
N GLY A 70 -10.30 11.96 -1.19
CA GLY A 70 -9.88 11.61 -2.54
C GLY A 70 -9.08 10.32 -2.62
N GLN A 71 -8.34 9.98 -1.54
CA GLN A 71 -7.56 8.75 -1.46
C GLN A 71 -8.42 7.49 -1.67
N PHE A 72 -9.67 7.49 -1.19
CA PHE A 72 -10.58 6.35 -1.41
C PHE A 72 -10.89 6.14 -2.89
N ILE A 73 -11.05 7.23 -3.65
CA ILE A 73 -11.31 7.16 -5.10
C ILE A 73 -10.04 6.75 -5.85
N TYR A 74 -8.89 7.28 -5.45
CA TYR A 74 -7.61 6.88 -6.02
C TYR A 74 -7.36 5.38 -5.85
N ASP A 75 -7.52 4.84 -4.64
CA ASP A 75 -7.35 3.42 -4.36
C ASP A 75 -8.36 2.56 -5.14
N LEU A 76 -9.61 3.01 -5.26
CA LEU A 76 -10.59 2.34 -6.11
C LEU A 76 -10.12 2.24 -7.56
N ASN A 77 -9.64 3.35 -8.13
CA ASN A 77 -9.14 3.39 -9.51
C ASN A 77 -7.96 2.43 -9.69
N CYS A 78 -7.03 2.39 -8.73
CA CYS A 78 -5.91 1.45 -8.74
C CYS A 78 -6.40 -0.01 -8.71
N ILE A 79 -7.31 -0.34 -7.80
CA ILE A 79 -7.83 -1.70 -7.62
C ILE A 79 -8.63 -2.16 -8.85
N LEU A 80 -9.47 -1.29 -9.44
CA LEU A 80 -10.20 -1.60 -10.67
C LEU A 80 -9.25 -1.84 -11.86
N HIS A 81 -8.16 -1.09 -11.96
CA HIS A 81 -7.14 -1.33 -12.97
C HIS A 81 -6.40 -2.66 -12.73
N ILE A 82 -6.04 -2.98 -11.49
CA ILE A 82 -5.44 -4.26 -11.10
C ILE A 82 -6.36 -5.42 -11.48
N GLY A 83 -7.66 -5.30 -11.25
CA GLY A 83 -8.65 -6.32 -11.58
C GLY A 83 -8.73 -6.66 -13.08
N LYS A 84 -8.37 -5.72 -13.96
CA LYS A 84 -8.29 -5.91 -15.43
C LYS A 84 -6.92 -6.44 -15.89
N SER A 85 -5.93 -6.41 -15.01
CA SER A 85 -4.55 -6.82 -15.27
C SER A 85 -4.27 -8.17 -14.60
N LYS A 86 -3.26 -8.89 -15.12
CA LYS A 86 -2.87 -10.18 -14.51
C LYS A 86 -1.60 -9.96 -13.68
N PHE A 87 -1.77 -9.72 -12.39
CA PHE A 87 -0.67 -9.68 -11.42
C PHE A 87 -0.65 -10.96 -10.60
N ASP A 88 0.54 -11.48 -10.31
CA ASP A 88 0.75 -12.62 -9.42
C ASP A 88 0.61 -12.19 -7.97
N ILE A 89 1.19 -11.02 -7.65
CA ILE A 89 1.21 -10.44 -6.29
C ILE A 89 0.71 -9.00 -6.37
N VAL A 90 -0.11 -8.63 -5.39
CA VAL A 90 -0.55 -7.24 -5.13
C VAL A 90 -0.09 -6.87 -3.72
N LEU A 91 0.86 -5.95 -3.62
CA LEU A 91 1.34 -5.38 -2.37
C LEU A 91 0.63 -4.06 -2.10
N GLN A 92 -0.09 -4.00 -0.99
CA GLN A 92 -0.72 -2.79 -0.48
C GLN A 92 0.14 -2.19 0.64
N LEU A 93 0.56 -0.94 0.46
CA LEU A 93 1.28 -0.17 1.48
C LEU A 93 0.26 0.67 2.26
N GLY A 94 -0.06 0.20 3.47
CA GLY A 94 -1.18 0.72 4.25
C GLY A 94 -2.53 0.12 3.85
N TYR A 95 -3.56 0.43 4.64
CA TYR A 95 -4.87 -0.21 4.50
C TYR A 95 -6.07 0.74 4.68
N THR A 96 -5.83 1.98 5.09
CA THR A 96 -6.89 2.89 5.58
C THR A 96 -8.02 3.10 4.57
N SER A 97 -7.68 3.39 3.32
CA SER A 97 -8.67 3.66 2.26
C SER A 97 -8.85 2.47 1.31
N SER A 98 -7.80 1.71 1.04
CA SER A 98 -7.86 0.57 0.10
C SER A 98 -8.69 -0.60 0.62
N SER A 99 -8.71 -0.83 1.94
CA SER A 99 -9.36 -1.99 2.56
C SER A 99 -10.87 -2.08 2.31
N ILE A 100 -11.57 -0.95 2.19
CA ILE A 100 -13.02 -0.96 1.88
C ILE A 100 -13.31 -1.53 0.49
N TRP A 101 -12.35 -1.49 -0.40
CA TRP A 101 -12.41 -2.05 -1.75
C TRP A 101 -11.83 -3.46 -1.85
N GLY A 102 -11.40 -4.04 -0.73
CA GLY A 102 -10.71 -5.34 -0.68
C GLY A 102 -11.43 -6.47 -1.40
N LYS A 103 -12.77 -6.46 -1.43
CA LYS A 103 -13.58 -7.46 -2.17
C LYS A 103 -13.46 -7.34 -3.69
N LEU A 104 -12.94 -6.23 -4.21
CA LEU A 104 -12.70 -5.99 -5.64
C LEU A 104 -11.30 -6.43 -6.07
N LEU A 105 -10.42 -6.78 -5.13
CA LEU A 105 -9.10 -7.31 -5.43
C LEU A 105 -9.21 -8.64 -6.20
N PRO A 106 -8.28 -8.90 -7.15
CA PRO A 106 -8.35 -10.09 -7.98
C PRO A 106 -8.13 -11.35 -7.17
N ARG A 107 -9.06 -12.30 -7.24
CA ARG A 107 -9.02 -13.58 -6.48
C ARG A 107 -7.86 -14.50 -6.85
N LYS A 108 -7.22 -14.27 -7.99
CA LYS A 108 -6.09 -15.10 -8.49
C LYS A 108 -4.73 -14.56 -8.07
N SER A 109 -4.68 -13.36 -7.54
CA SER A 109 -3.45 -12.74 -7.05
C SER A 109 -3.25 -13.00 -5.56
N ILE A 110 -2.01 -13.12 -5.16
CA ILE A 110 -1.63 -13.12 -3.74
C ILE A 110 -1.69 -11.68 -3.24
N ILE A 111 -2.53 -11.41 -2.26
CA ILE A 111 -2.66 -10.08 -1.64
C ILE A 111 -1.78 -10.04 -0.40
N VAL A 112 -0.84 -9.11 -0.39
CA VAL A 112 0.06 -8.81 0.73
C VAL A 112 -0.24 -7.40 1.21
N THR A 113 -0.49 -7.22 2.51
CA THR A 113 -0.75 -5.89 3.07
C THR A 113 0.25 -5.54 4.15
N ASN A 114 0.91 -4.41 3.99
CA ASN A 114 1.72 -3.81 5.05
C ASN A 114 0.78 -3.09 6.03
N MET A 115 0.74 -3.63 7.25
CA MET A 115 -0.08 -3.13 8.36
C MET A 115 0.70 -2.03 9.08
N ASP A 116 0.91 -0.90 8.39
CA ASP A 116 1.48 0.30 8.99
C ASP A 116 0.70 0.70 10.24
N GLY A 117 1.35 1.29 11.18
CA GLY A 117 0.91 1.78 12.49
C GLY A 117 -0.54 1.58 12.93
N LEU A 118 -0.77 1.60 14.22
CA LEU A 118 -2.12 1.57 14.78
C LEU A 118 -2.76 2.95 14.65
N GLU A 119 -3.15 3.32 13.41
CA GLU A 119 -3.66 4.65 13.07
C GLU A 119 -4.84 5.07 13.97
N TRP A 120 -5.68 4.11 14.34
CA TRP A 120 -6.81 4.36 15.22
C TRP A 120 -6.42 4.75 16.66
N LYS A 121 -5.17 4.53 17.10
CA LYS A 121 -4.67 4.98 18.40
C LYS A 121 -4.24 6.45 18.40
N ARG A 122 -4.08 7.07 17.25
CA ARG A 122 -3.61 8.45 17.17
C ARG A 122 -4.66 9.42 17.69
N SER A 123 -4.29 10.23 18.69
CA SER A 123 -5.15 11.20 19.36
C SER A 123 -5.68 12.32 18.45
N LYS A 124 -5.03 12.54 17.29
CA LYS A 124 -5.47 13.53 16.29
C LYS A 124 -6.80 13.19 15.63
N TYR A 125 -7.25 11.94 15.70
CA TYR A 125 -8.49 11.50 15.05
C TYR A 125 -9.69 11.54 16.00
N SER A 126 -10.85 11.94 15.46
CA SER A 126 -12.12 11.85 16.17
C SER A 126 -12.48 10.40 16.51
N LYS A 127 -13.34 10.19 17.50
CA LYS A 127 -13.80 8.84 17.89
C LYS A 127 -14.44 8.09 16.72
N LEU A 128 -15.21 8.78 15.88
CA LEU A 128 -15.83 8.16 14.69
C LEU A 128 -14.76 7.71 13.69
N THR A 129 -13.75 8.54 13.44
CA THR A 129 -12.62 8.17 12.59
C THR A 129 -11.86 6.98 13.15
N GLN A 130 -11.62 6.93 14.47
CA GLN A 130 -10.96 5.79 15.10
C GLN A 130 -11.75 4.48 14.96
N VAL A 131 -13.09 4.53 15.05
CA VAL A 131 -13.95 3.37 14.80
C VAL A 131 -13.85 2.93 13.36
N PHE A 132 -13.89 3.86 12.41
CA PHE A 132 -13.71 3.56 11.00
C PHE A 132 -12.34 2.91 10.73
N LEU A 133 -11.25 3.45 11.30
CA LEU A 133 -9.91 2.91 11.11
C LEU A 133 -9.77 1.47 11.66
N LYS A 134 -10.42 1.17 12.80
CA LYS A 134 -10.49 -0.22 13.30
C LYS A 134 -11.25 -1.16 12.36
N PHE A 135 -12.33 -0.67 11.77
CA PHE A 135 -13.07 -1.42 10.77
C PHE A 135 -12.24 -1.68 9.52
N ALA A 136 -11.54 -0.64 9.03
CA ALA A 136 -10.62 -0.74 7.89
C ALA A 136 -9.50 -1.76 8.16
N GLU A 137 -8.92 -1.77 9.37
CA GLU A 137 -7.94 -2.75 9.82
C GLU A 137 -8.48 -4.19 9.72
N ALA A 138 -9.68 -4.43 10.25
CA ALA A 138 -10.31 -5.75 10.20
C ALA A 138 -10.60 -6.21 8.76
N LEU A 139 -11.03 -5.29 7.90
CA LEU A 139 -11.23 -5.57 6.47
C LEU A 139 -9.91 -5.93 5.78
N ALA A 140 -8.84 -5.17 6.01
CA ALA A 140 -7.52 -5.44 5.45
C ALA A 140 -7.04 -6.85 5.82
N ILE A 141 -7.14 -7.20 7.11
CA ILE A 141 -6.76 -8.53 7.61
C ILE A 141 -7.59 -9.63 6.94
N SER A 142 -8.89 -9.41 6.73
CA SER A 142 -9.79 -10.42 6.15
C SER A 142 -9.57 -10.65 4.65
N THR A 143 -9.03 -9.65 3.94
CA THR A 143 -8.82 -9.69 2.48
C THR A 143 -7.39 -9.99 2.07
N SER A 144 -6.45 -10.01 3.02
CA SER A 144 -5.04 -10.27 2.79
C SER A 144 -4.71 -11.76 2.97
N HIS A 145 -3.84 -12.27 2.11
CA HIS A 145 -3.26 -13.61 2.25
C HIS A 145 -2.07 -13.58 3.21
N PHE A 146 -1.26 -12.51 3.15
CA PHE A 146 -0.09 -12.28 4.00
C PHE A 146 -0.10 -10.86 4.54
N LEU A 147 0.42 -10.71 5.75
CA LEU A 147 0.55 -9.42 6.43
C LEU A 147 2.03 -9.11 6.67
N ILE A 148 2.42 -7.86 6.50
CA ILE A 148 3.72 -7.32 6.87
C ILE A 148 3.53 -6.36 8.03
N SER A 149 4.43 -6.40 9.01
CA SER A 149 4.50 -5.46 10.12
C SER A 149 5.85 -4.76 10.11
N ASP A 150 5.88 -3.46 10.24
CA ASP A 150 7.10 -2.66 10.30
C ASP A 150 7.74 -2.61 11.69
N SER A 151 7.01 -3.06 12.70
CA SER A 151 7.46 -3.12 14.09
C SER A 151 7.01 -4.39 14.81
N ILE A 152 7.82 -4.84 15.78
CA ILE A 152 7.48 -5.98 16.66
C ILE A 152 6.19 -5.69 17.43
N GLY A 153 5.95 -4.43 17.80
CA GLY A 153 4.73 -4.04 18.50
C GLY A 153 3.46 -4.29 17.68
N ILE A 154 3.50 -4.01 16.36
CA ILE A 154 2.38 -4.32 15.45
C ILE A 154 2.25 -5.81 15.24
N GLN A 155 3.37 -6.54 15.06
CA GLN A 155 3.37 -7.99 14.92
C GLN A 155 2.68 -8.67 16.12
N ASN A 156 3.07 -8.31 17.35
CA ASN A 156 2.46 -8.83 18.57
C ASN A 156 0.97 -8.48 18.66
N TYR A 157 0.62 -7.24 18.36
CA TYR A 157 -0.78 -6.80 18.35
C TYR A 157 -1.65 -7.61 17.38
N LEU A 158 -1.18 -7.86 16.16
CA LEU A 158 -1.91 -8.68 15.17
C LEU A 158 -2.09 -10.12 15.67
N LYS A 159 -1.06 -10.67 16.28
CA LYS A 159 -1.12 -12.03 16.87
C LYS A 159 -2.09 -12.09 18.05
N GLU A 160 -2.01 -11.16 18.98
CA GLU A 160 -2.85 -11.15 20.20
C GLU A 160 -4.32 -10.88 19.89
N LYS A 161 -4.59 -9.91 19.01
CA LYS A 161 -5.96 -9.46 18.77
C LYS A 161 -6.70 -10.27 17.72
N TYR A 162 -5.99 -10.70 16.67
CA TYR A 162 -6.62 -11.32 15.50
C TYR A 162 -6.18 -12.78 15.28
N ASP A 163 -5.26 -13.27 16.11
CA ASP A 163 -4.57 -14.56 15.90
C ASP A 163 -3.97 -14.69 14.50
N LYS A 164 -3.41 -13.59 13.97
CA LYS A 164 -2.77 -13.54 12.67
C LYS A 164 -1.27 -13.37 12.80
N GLN A 165 -0.55 -14.18 12.02
CA GLN A 165 0.89 -14.00 11.85
C GLN A 165 1.16 -12.92 10.79
N SER A 166 2.26 -12.19 10.97
CA SER A 166 2.78 -11.24 9.99
C SER A 166 4.30 -11.37 9.92
N GLU A 167 4.86 -11.08 8.76
CA GLU A 167 6.31 -10.98 8.59
C GLU A 167 6.79 -9.62 9.10
N TYR A 168 7.84 -9.64 9.92
CA TYR A 168 8.47 -8.42 10.39
C TYR A 168 9.45 -7.90 9.34
N ILE A 169 9.13 -6.77 8.72
CA ILE A 169 10.00 -6.09 7.75
C ILE A 169 10.06 -4.62 8.15
N ALA A 170 11.13 -4.23 8.86
CA ALA A 170 11.35 -2.85 9.24
C ALA A 170 11.69 -1.97 8.03
N TYR A 171 11.26 -0.72 8.06
CA TYR A 171 11.74 0.26 7.07
C TYR A 171 13.24 0.49 7.28
N GLY A 172 13.98 0.38 6.18
CA GLY A 172 15.38 0.75 6.15
C GLY A 172 15.56 2.26 6.17
N ALA A 173 16.71 2.72 6.64
CA ALA A 173 17.16 4.09 6.48
C ALA A 173 18.58 4.10 5.91
N ASN A 174 18.87 5.04 5.01
CA ASN A 174 20.24 5.27 4.58
C ASN A 174 21.01 5.91 5.74
N VAL A 175 22.10 5.27 6.15
CA VAL A 175 23.06 5.87 7.08
C VAL A 175 23.92 6.82 6.26
N PHE A 176 23.71 8.11 6.42
CA PHE A 176 24.64 9.13 5.90
C PHE A 176 25.80 9.23 6.91
N LEU A 177 26.97 8.78 6.50
CA LEU A 177 28.26 8.98 7.22
C LEU A 177 28.87 10.33 6.85
#